data_89ac0e1dff8756e6efcecbaa9b451ce6
#
_entry.id   89ac0e1dff8756e6efcecbaa9b451ce6
#
_cell.length_a   1.000
_cell.length_b   1.000
_cell.length_c   1.000
_cell.angle_alpha   90.00
_cell.angle_beta   90.00
_cell.angle_gamma   90.00
#
_symmetry.space_group_name_H-M   'P 1'
#
loop_
_entity.id
_entity.type
_entity.pdbx_description
1 polymer ?
#
loop_
_entity_poly.entity_id
_entity_poly.type
_entity_poly.pdbx_seq_one_letter_code
_entity_poly.pdbx_strand_id
1 'polypeptide(L)'
;VNGIACPQGAHYLPLPGDDAPEVQDLLEEFGLRQRVAGRWVYDERHLCHSPQERLFFNGEWQEGLLPLNGVGSDTLLQYRKFASLVDQARATAHWAIPAYKLPVVPVKQALAAITFEAYLNQHGLTDPHLRWYLNYCCRDDYGAGLATVSAWAGVHYFASRHGFVAPGTETAE
;
A
#
# COMPACT_ATOMS: atom_id res chain seq x y z
N VAL A 1 15.83 23.32 8.52
CA VAL A 1 16.08 24.35 7.51
C VAL A 1 15.70 25.70 8.11
N ASN A 2 16.60 26.68 8.08
CA ASN A 2 16.37 28.03 8.63
C ASN A 2 15.89 28.06 10.11
N GLY A 3 16.42 27.15 10.96
CA GLY A 3 16.05 27.04 12.37
C GLY A 3 14.76 26.27 12.66
N ILE A 4 14.06 25.78 11.64
CA ILE A 4 12.90 24.93 11.79
C ILE A 4 13.36 23.45 11.79
N ALA A 5 13.01 22.72 12.85
CA ALA A 5 13.25 21.28 12.91
C ALA A 5 12.38 20.56 11.88
N CYS A 6 13.00 19.69 11.11
CA CYS A 6 12.29 18.87 10.13
C CYS A 6 12.93 17.48 10.03
N PRO A 7 12.17 16.43 9.74
CA PRO A 7 12.71 15.11 9.46
C PRO A 7 13.67 15.14 8.27
N GLN A 8 14.72 14.30 8.33
CA GLN A 8 15.67 14.14 7.22
C GLN A 8 15.54 12.79 6.51
N GLY A 9 14.49 12.08 6.77
CA GLY A 9 14.21 10.77 6.22
C GLY A 9 12.71 10.47 6.27
N ALA A 10 12.35 9.24 6.60
CA ALA A 10 10.96 8.86 6.79
C ALA A 10 10.30 9.77 7.83
N HIS A 11 9.14 10.30 7.51
CA HIS A 11 8.46 11.36 8.28
C HIS A 11 7.01 11.02 8.60
N TYR A 12 6.54 9.83 8.24
CA TYR A 12 5.24 9.30 8.62
C TYR A 12 5.33 7.81 8.94
N LEU A 13 4.38 7.34 9.71
CA LEU A 13 4.22 5.95 10.11
C LEU A 13 2.82 5.52 9.72
N PRO A 14 2.64 4.39 9.00
CA PRO A 14 1.31 3.80 8.84
C PRO A 14 0.69 3.50 10.20
N LEU A 15 -0.63 3.65 10.35
CA LEU A 15 -1.32 3.28 11.58
C LEU A 15 -1.01 1.80 11.89
N PRO A 16 -0.45 1.50 13.08
CA PRO A 16 -0.02 0.14 13.39
C PRO A 16 -1.23 -0.77 13.57
N GLY A 17 -1.23 -1.90 12.86
CA GLY A 17 -2.19 -2.99 13.06
C GLY A 17 -1.90 -3.82 14.31
N ASP A 18 -2.74 -4.82 14.56
CA ASP A 18 -2.63 -5.71 15.73
C ASP A 18 -1.32 -6.52 15.79
N ASP A 19 -0.64 -6.67 14.66
CA ASP A 19 0.66 -7.35 14.58
C ASP A 19 1.85 -6.50 15.02
N ALA A 20 1.63 -5.23 15.38
CA ALA A 20 2.66 -4.29 15.80
C ALA A 20 2.41 -3.74 17.23
N PRO A 21 2.23 -4.61 18.25
CA PRO A 21 1.90 -4.16 19.61
C PRO A 21 2.98 -3.25 20.19
N GLU A 22 4.27 -3.48 19.89
CA GLU A 22 5.37 -2.67 20.43
C GLU A 22 5.30 -1.22 19.92
N VAL A 23 4.85 -1.01 18.68
CA VAL A 23 4.62 0.32 18.12
C VAL A 23 3.37 0.96 18.73
N GLN A 24 2.34 0.16 18.95
CA GLN A 24 1.11 0.63 19.60
C GLN A 24 1.39 1.10 21.02
N ASP A 25 2.17 0.33 21.82
CA ASP A 25 2.58 0.69 23.18
C ASP A 25 3.40 1.99 23.20
N LEU A 26 4.32 2.15 22.25
CA LEU A 26 5.11 3.38 22.11
C LEU A 26 4.22 4.61 21.81
N LEU A 27 3.22 4.46 20.95
CA LEU A 27 2.29 5.55 20.66
C LEU A 27 1.42 5.92 21.88
N GLU A 28 1.08 4.95 22.73
CA GLU A 28 0.41 5.21 24.01
C GLU A 28 1.33 5.94 24.99
N GLU A 29 2.57 5.51 25.12
CA GLU A 29 3.56 6.17 25.98
C GLU A 29 3.77 7.64 25.58
N PHE A 30 3.75 7.94 24.28
CA PHE A 30 3.85 9.30 23.77
C PHE A 30 2.53 10.10 23.82
N GLY A 31 1.42 9.48 24.26
CA GLY A 31 0.12 10.11 24.31
C GLY A 31 -0.50 10.37 22.93
N LEU A 32 0.02 9.70 21.88
CA LEU A 32 -0.47 9.82 20.50
C LEU A 32 -1.64 8.87 20.20
N ARG A 33 -1.87 7.90 21.09
CA ARG A 33 -2.96 6.95 21.05
C ARG A 33 -3.52 6.76 22.44
N GLN A 34 -4.83 6.75 22.60
CA GLN A 34 -5.49 6.52 23.89
C GLN A 34 -6.82 5.76 23.71
N ARG A 35 -7.28 5.14 24.78
CA ARG A 35 -8.56 4.46 24.78
C ARG A 35 -9.68 5.37 25.25
N VAL A 36 -10.66 5.63 24.38
CA VAL A 36 -11.84 6.47 24.68
C VAL A 36 -13.10 5.64 24.44
N ALA A 37 -13.91 5.46 25.48
CA ALA A 37 -15.15 4.67 25.43
C ALA A 37 -14.94 3.25 24.83
N GLY A 38 -13.79 2.62 25.14
CA GLY A 38 -13.47 1.27 24.67
C GLY A 38 -12.88 1.19 23.26
N ARG A 39 -12.76 2.32 22.54
CA ARG A 39 -12.18 2.40 21.19
C ARG A 39 -10.82 3.08 21.25
N TRP A 40 -9.92 2.66 20.37
CA TRP A 40 -8.65 3.34 20.18
C TRP A 40 -8.86 4.62 19.36
N VAL A 41 -8.33 5.73 19.86
CA VAL A 41 -8.38 7.05 19.23
C VAL A 41 -6.96 7.57 19.14
N TYR A 42 -6.58 8.07 17.98
CA TYR A 42 -5.30 8.73 17.75
C TYR A 42 -5.44 10.24 17.85
N ASP A 43 -4.38 10.92 18.26
CA ASP A 43 -4.35 12.38 18.32
C ASP A 43 -4.35 12.94 16.89
N GLU A 44 -5.46 13.57 16.52
CA GLU A 44 -5.69 14.11 15.17
C GLU A 44 -4.64 15.14 14.72
N ARG A 45 -3.97 15.80 15.65
CA ARG A 45 -2.90 16.77 15.34
C ARG A 45 -1.68 16.11 14.71
N HIS A 46 -1.53 14.82 14.91
CA HIS A 46 -0.41 14.00 14.41
C HIS A 46 -0.81 13.09 13.26
N LEU A 47 -2.09 13.04 12.91
CA LEU A 47 -2.56 12.29 11.75
C LEU A 47 -2.29 13.08 10.47
N CYS A 48 -1.86 12.36 9.44
CA CYS A 48 -1.80 12.90 8.10
C CYS A 48 -3.21 12.99 7.52
N HIS A 49 -3.59 14.16 7.00
CA HIS A 49 -4.85 14.28 6.27
C HIS A 49 -4.79 13.50 4.95
N SER A 50 -5.86 12.80 4.63
CA SER A 50 -6.05 12.16 3.34
C SER A 50 -7.08 12.96 2.53
N PRO A 51 -6.85 13.16 1.23
CA PRO A 51 -5.70 12.72 0.45
C PRO A 51 -4.54 13.73 0.57
N GLN A 52 -3.32 13.23 0.73
CA GLN A 52 -2.10 14.06 0.77
C GLN A 52 -1.35 14.07 -0.55
N GLU A 53 -1.50 13.01 -1.31
CA GLU A 53 -0.80 12.81 -2.58
C GLU A 53 -1.70 13.24 -3.72
N ARG A 54 -1.12 13.95 -4.68
CA ARG A 54 -1.79 14.36 -5.91
C ARG A 54 -0.91 14.07 -7.10
N LEU A 55 -1.55 13.64 -8.18
CA LEU A 55 -0.91 13.39 -9.46
C LEU A 55 -1.37 14.44 -10.48
N PHE A 56 -0.41 15.08 -11.16
CA PHE A 56 -0.70 15.85 -12.36
C PHE A 56 -0.62 14.92 -13.56
N PHE A 57 -1.75 14.65 -14.18
CA PHE A 57 -1.87 13.68 -15.26
C PHE A 57 -2.85 14.17 -16.32
N ASN A 58 -2.49 14.04 -17.60
CA ASN A 58 -3.30 14.51 -18.75
C ASN A 58 -3.72 15.99 -18.65
N GLY A 59 -2.85 16.84 -18.09
CA GLY A 59 -3.11 18.29 -17.99
C GLY A 59 -3.93 18.72 -16.78
N GLU A 60 -4.33 17.79 -15.91
CA GLU A 60 -5.16 18.04 -14.75
C GLU A 60 -4.57 17.45 -13.46
N TRP A 61 -4.90 18.07 -12.33
CA TRP A 61 -4.61 17.52 -11.01
C TRP A 61 -5.69 16.54 -10.59
N GLN A 62 -5.29 15.40 -10.10
CA GLN A 62 -6.17 14.43 -9.44
C GLN A 62 -5.67 14.10 -8.03
N GLU A 63 -6.58 13.69 -7.15
CA GLU A 63 -6.24 13.15 -5.84
C GLU A 63 -5.77 11.70 -5.95
N GLY A 64 -4.77 11.34 -5.13
CA GLY A 64 -4.10 10.05 -5.21
C GLY A 64 -3.14 9.91 -6.39
N LEU A 65 -2.35 8.85 -6.38
CA LEU A 65 -1.29 8.60 -7.35
C LEU A 65 -1.68 7.62 -8.48
N LEU A 66 -2.77 6.87 -8.31
CA LEU A 66 -3.24 5.96 -9.36
C LEU A 66 -3.84 6.79 -10.53
N PRO A 67 -3.30 6.71 -11.76
CA PRO A 67 -3.83 7.48 -12.89
C PRO A 67 -5.30 7.14 -13.17
N LEU A 68 -6.18 8.14 -13.13
CA LEU A 68 -7.63 7.98 -13.35
C LEU A 68 -8.17 8.87 -14.46
N ASN A 69 -7.65 10.11 -14.58
CA ASN A 69 -8.18 11.08 -15.53
C ASN A 69 -7.87 10.68 -16.98
N GLY A 70 -8.92 10.44 -17.75
CA GLY A 70 -8.79 10.13 -19.17
C GLY A 70 -8.27 8.72 -19.49
N VAL A 71 -8.20 7.80 -18.50
CA VAL A 71 -7.86 6.39 -18.77
C VAL A 71 -9.03 5.65 -19.42
N GLY A 72 -8.72 4.67 -20.28
CA GLY A 72 -9.74 3.87 -20.97
C GLY A 72 -10.35 2.76 -20.10
N SER A 73 -11.43 2.17 -20.60
CA SER A 73 -12.12 1.04 -19.97
C SER A 73 -11.20 -0.16 -19.69
N ASP A 74 -10.25 -0.41 -20.59
CA ASP A 74 -9.32 -1.53 -20.47
C ASP A 74 -8.34 -1.34 -19.30
N THR A 75 -7.89 -0.11 -19.07
CA THR A 75 -7.10 0.26 -17.90
C THR A 75 -7.89 0.00 -16.60
N LEU A 76 -9.15 0.48 -16.55
CA LEU A 76 -10.01 0.26 -15.38
C LEU A 76 -10.30 -1.23 -15.15
N LEU A 77 -10.41 -2.02 -16.21
CA LEU A 77 -10.56 -3.47 -16.09
C LEU A 77 -9.30 -4.10 -15.45
N GLN A 78 -8.11 -3.68 -15.85
CA GLN A 78 -6.86 -4.19 -15.27
C GLN A 78 -6.68 -3.74 -13.81
N TYR A 79 -7.14 -2.55 -13.43
CA TYR A 79 -7.18 -2.13 -12.03
C TYR A 79 -8.05 -3.07 -11.19
N ARG A 80 -9.27 -3.35 -11.65
CA ARG A 80 -10.18 -4.31 -10.96
C ARG A 80 -9.60 -5.71 -10.89
N LYS A 81 -8.93 -6.16 -11.95
CA LYS A 81 -8.28 -7.46 -11.98
C LYS A 81 -7.13 -7.54 -10.95
N PHE A 82 -6.31 -6.50 -10.85
CA PHE A 82 -5.26 -6.44 -9.85
C PHE A 82 -5.83 -6.39 -8.42
N ALA A 83 -6.88 -5.59 -8.17
CA ALA A 83 -7.59 -5.55 -6.90
C ALA A 83 -8.04 -6.96 -6.48
N SER A 84 -8.70 -7.70 -7.39
CA SER A 84 -9.13 -9.07 -7.13
C SER A 84 -7.98 -10.02 -6.77
N LEU A 85 -6.81 -9.88 -7.40
CA LEU A 85 -5.63 -10.68 -7.06
C LEU A 85 -5.10 -10.37 -5.66
N VAL A 86 -5.10 -9.11 -5.27
CA VAL A 86 -4.72 -8.69 -3.91
C VAL A 86 -5.72 -9.23 -2.89
N ASP A 87 -7.01 -9.16 -3.15
CA ASP A 87 -8.05 -9.69 -2.27
C ASP A 87 -7.96 -11.22 -2.12
N GLN A 88 -7.69 -11.93 -3.21
CA GLN A 88 -7.43 -13.37 -3.16
C GLN A 88 -6.19 -13.70 -2.31
N ALA A 89 -5.11 -12.92 -2.44
CA ALA A 89 -3.93 -13.09 -1.61
C ALA A 89 -4.27 -12.88 -0.12
N ARG A 90 -5.03 -11.86 0.22
CA ARG A 90 -5.50 -11.58 1.59
C ARG A 90 -6.38 -12.70 2.15
N ALA A 91 -7.23 -13.28 1.32
CA ALA A 91 -8.10 -14.40 1.72
C ALA A 91 -7.33 -15.72 1.95
N THR A 92 -6.18 -15.89 1.32
CA THR A 92 -5.41 -17.16 1.35
C THR A 92 -4.27 -17.19 2.36
N ALA A 93 -3.84 -16.04 2.85
CA ALA A 93 -2.74 -15.95 3.81
C ALA A 93 -2.85 -14.71 4.69
N HIS A 94 -2.24 -14.77 5.87
CA HIS A 94 -2.09 -13.60 6.73
C HIS A 94 -0.99 -12.67 6.19
N TRP A 95 -1.31 -11.38 6.04
CA TRP A 95 -0.40 -10.33 5.59
C TRP A 95 -0.41 -9.21 6.63
N ALA A 96 0.76 -8.82 7.09
CA ALA A 96 0.90 -7.81 8.14
C ALA A 96 2.23 -7.07 8.09
N ILE A 97 2.29 -5.97 8.79
CA ILE A 97 3.49 -5.21 9.10
C ILE A 97 3.68 -5.27 10.62
N PRO A 98 4.82 -5.71 11.11
CA PRO A 98 6.08 -6.04 10.40
C PRO A 98 6.10 -7.44 9.78
N ALA A 99 6.67 -7.54 8.59
CA ALA A 99 6.67 -8.76 7.78
C ALA A 99 7.41 -9.95 8.42
N TYR A 100 8.40 -9.71 9.27
CA TYR A 100 9.18 -10.78 9.92
C TYR A 100 8.38 -11.63 10.90
N LYS A 101 7.24 -11.13 11.39
CA LYS A 101 6.32 -11.87 12.26
C LYS A 101 5.43 -12.86 11.48
N LEU A 102 5.42 -12.79 10.16
CA LEU A 102 4.54 -13.60 9.34
C LEU A 102 5.05 -15.04 9.17
N PRO A 103 4.16 -16.04 9.23
CA PRO A 103 4.56 -17.41 8.94
C PRO A 103 5.01 -17.57 7.49
N VAL A 104 6.02 -18.43 7.30
CA VAL A 104 6.44 -18.86 5.96
C VAL A 104 5.46 -19.94 5.49
N VAL A 105 4.72 -19.62 4.42
CA VAL A 105 3.74 -20.54 3.83
C VAL A 105 4.04 -20.75 2.32
N PRO A 106 3.69 -21.91 1.73
CA PRO A 106 4.06 -22.25 0.34
C PRO A 106 3.68 -21.19 -0.69
N VAL A 107 2.51 -20.58 -0.56
CA VAL A 107 2.05 -19.50 -1.48
C VAL A 107 2.98 -18.28 -1.44
N LYS A 108 3.49 -17.91 -0.27
CA LYS A 108 4.43 -16.79 -0.14
C LYS A 108 5.80 -17.14 -0.70
N GLN A 109 6.25 -18.39 -0.53
CA GLN A 109 7.50 -18.86 -1.13
C GLN A 109 7.43 -18.84 -2.65
N ALA A 110 6.32 -19.30 -3.24
CA ALA A 110 6.10 -19.26 -4.69
C ALA A 110 6.15 -17.82 -5.23
N LEU A 111 5.52 -16.86 -4.54
CA LEU A 111 5.58 -15.43 -4.90
C LEU A 111 6.99 -14.86 -4.72
N ALA A 112 7.74 -15.28 -3.72
CA ALA A 112 9.11 -14.82 -3.50
C ALA A 112 10.11 -15.32 -4.56
N ALA A 113 9.79 -16.42 -5.24
CA ALA A 113 10.65 -17.04 -6.25
C ALA A 113 10.61 -16.35 -7.62
N ILE A 114 9.66 -15.45 -7.87
CA ILE A 114 9.51 -14.73 -9.13
C ILE A 114 9.53 -13.22 -8.92
N THR A 115 9.85 -12.47 -9.97
CA THR A 115 9.77 -11.00 -9.93
C THR A 115 8.31 -10.54 -9.99
N PHE A 116 8.04 -9.33 -9.50
CA PHE A 116 6.69 -8.77 -9.58
C PHE A 116 6.29 -8.55 -11.05
N GLU A 117 7.23 -8.18 -11.90
CA GLU A 117 6.99 -8.09 -13.35
C GLU A 117 6.55 -9.44 -13.96
N ALA A 118 7.23 -10.52 -13.61
CA ALA A 118 6.85 -11.88 -14.07
C ALA A 118 5.45 -12.26 -13.57
N TYR A 119 5.12 -11.95 -12.33
CA TYR A 119 3.78 -12.14 -11.77
C TYR A 119 2.71 -11.39 -12.56
N LEU A 120 2.95 -10.09 -12.82
CA LEU A 120 2.02 -9.27 -13.61
C LEU A 120 1.83 -9.83 -15.03
N ASN A 121 2.92 -10.28 -15.66
CA ASN A 121 2.87 -10.91 -16.99
C ASN A 121 2.03 -12.21 -16.97
N GLN A 122 2.23 -13.08 -15.99
CA GLN A 122 1.47 -14.33 -15.83
C GLN A 122 -0.05 -14.06 -15.69
N HIS A 123 -0.41 -12.94 -15.09
CA HIS A 123 -1.81 -12.54 -14.95
C HIS A 123 -2.32 -11.65 -16.07
N GLY A 124 -1.53 -11.40 -17.13
CA GLY A 124 -1.91 -10.55 -18.25
C GLY A 124 -2.17 -9.09 -17.87
N LEU A 125 -1.48 -8.60 -16.83
CA LEU A 125 -1.54 -7.22 -16.37
C LEU A 125 -0.48 -6.40 -17.11
N THR A 126 -0.84 -5.88 -18.27
CA THR A 126 0.07 -5.20 -19.22
C THR A 126 -0.17 -3.71 -19.36
N ASP A 127 -1.21 -3.19 -18.73
CA ASP A 127 -1.57 -1.77 -18.82
C ASP A 127 -0.43 -0.86 -18.31
N PRO A 128 -0.01 0.15 -19.08
CA PRO A 128 1.11 0.99 -18.72
C PRO A 128 0.85 1.87 -17.49
N HIS A 129 -0.39 2.32 -17.26
CA HIS A 129 -0.73 3.17 -16.11
C HIS A 129 -0.71 2.35 -14.81
N LEU A 130 -1.29 1.14 -14.83
CA LEU A 130 -1.19 0.20 -13.72
C LEU A 130 0.27 -0.10 -13.39
N ARG A 131 1.06 -0.47 -14.39
CA ARG A 131 2.48 -0.81 -14.19
C ARG A 131 3.32 0.37 -13.71
N TRP A 132 3.03 1.55 -14.20
CA TRP A 132 3.68 2.76 -13.71
C TRP A 132 3.43 2.95 -12.21
N TYR A 133 2.16 2.85 -11.77
CA TYR A 133 1.79 3.00 -10.36
C TYR A 133 2.41 1.91 -9.49
N LEU A 134 2.32 0.65 -9.90
CA LEU A 134 2.92 -0.46 -9.15
C LEU A 134 4.46 -0.36 -9.07
N ASN A 135 5.09 0.12 -10.14
CA ASN A 135 6.53 0.39 -10.15
C ASN A 135 6.90 1.54 -9.21
N TYR A 136 6.08 2.60 -9.16
CA TYR A 136 6.25 3.69 -8.21
C TYR A 136 6.21 3.15 -6.77
N CYS A 137 5.19 2.40 -6.39
CA CYS A 137 5.06 1.80 -5.05
C CYS A 137 6.26 0.92 -4.68
N CYS A 138 6.77 0.12 -5.63
CA CYS A 138 7.96 -0.71 -5.40
C CYS A 138 9.22 0.13 -5.20
N ARG A 139 9.40 1.20 -5.95
CA ARG A 139 10.56 2.08 -5.83
C ARG A 139 10.54 2.89 -4.55
N ASP A 140 9.37 3.29 -4.10
CA ASP A 140 9.17 4.03 -2.86
C ASP A 140 9.52 3.16 -1.65
N ASP A 141 8.91 1.99 -1.51
CA ASP A 141 9.11 1.12 -0.33
C ASP A 141 10.44 0.32 -0.38
N TYR A 142 10.89 -0.10 -1.56
CA TYR A 142 11.99 -1.08 -1.70
C TYR A 142 13.21 -0.55 -2.46
N GLY A 143 13.16 0.66 -2.98
CA GLY A 143 14.24 1.24 -3.78
C GLY A 143 14.50 0.52 -5.11
N ALA A 144 13.60 -0.35 -5.56
CA ALA A 144 13.78 -1.19 -6.74
C ALA A 144 12.48 -1.32 -7.54
N GLY A 145 12.58 -1.52 -8.86
CA GLY A 145 11.41 -1.61 -9.73
C GLY A 145 10.87 -3.04 -9.90
N LEU A 146 9.80 -3.17 -10.71
CA LEU A 146 9.06 -4.41 -10.95
C LEU A 146 9.93 -5.60 -11.40
N ALA A 147 10.99 -5.33 -12.18
CA ALA A 147 11.88 -6.36 -12.72
C ALA A 147 12.81 -6.99 -11.68
N THR A 148 12.96 -6.37 -10.51
CA THR A 148 13.89 -6.79 -9.45
C THR A 148 13.19 -7.13 -8.15
N VAL A 149 12.09 -6.44 -7.83
CA VAL A 149 11.29 -6.72 -6.63
C VAL A 149 10.59 -8.05 -6.79
N SER A 150 10.58 -8.89 -5.74
CA SER A 150 9.82 -10.16 -5.77
C SER A 150 8.31 -9.91 -5.82
N ALA A 151 7.58 -10.85 -6.41
CA ALA A 151 6.12 -10.78 -6.42
C ALA A 151 5.55 -10.79 -5.00
N TRP A 152 6.21 -11.48 -4.05
CA TRP A 152 5.83 -11.43 -2.65
C TRP A 152 5.83 -10.01 -2.10
N ALA A 153 6.91 -9.26 -2.30
CA ALA A 153 7.02 -7.88 -1.82
C ALA A 153 6.01 -6.96 -2.50
N GLY A 154 5.85 -7.07 -3.82
CA GLY A 154 4.86 -6.29 -4.56
C GLY A 154 3.41 -6.54 -4.13
N VAL A 155 3.04 -7.79 -3.86
CA VAL A 155 1.72 -8.14 -3.33
C VAL A 155 1.60 -7.72 -1.86
N HIS A 156 2.66 -7.92 -1.05
CA HIS A 156 2.69 -7.54 0.35
C HIS A 156 2.42 -6.04 0.56
N TYR A 157 2.94 -5.18 -0.32
CA TYR A 157 2.70 -3.74 -0.25
C TYR A 157 1.21 -3.41 -0.08
N PHE A 158 0.35 -4.07 -0.85
CA PHE A 158 -1.09 -3.85 -0.82
C PHE A 158 -1.81 -4.73 0.20
N ALA A 159 -1.45 -6.01 0.25
CA ALA A 159 -2.17 -7.00 1.07
C ALA A 159 -2.01 -6.78 2.58
N SER A 160 -0.90 -6.21 3.02
CA SER A 160 -0.63 -5.90 4.44
C SER A 160 -1.21 -4.55 4.90
N ARG A 161 -1.78 -3.79 3.98
CA ARG A 161 -2.42 -2.48 4.23
C ARG A 161 -3.93 -2.57 3.95
N HIS A 162 -4.49 -1.55 3.32
CA HIS A 162 -5.93 -1.50 2.99
C HIS A 162 -6.32 -2.25 1.70
N GLY A 163 -5.38 -2.94 1.06
CA GLY A 163 -5.59 -3.56 -0.25
C GLY A 163 -5.32 -2.59 -1.40
N PHE A 164 -5.77 -2.97 -2.59
CA PHE A 164 -5.75 -2.10 -3.76
C PHE A 164 -7.19 -1.72 -4.11
N VAL A 165 -7.54 -0.46 -3.95
CA VAL A 165 -8.89 0.03 -4.26
C VAL A 165 -8.95 0.43 -5.73
N ALA A 166 -9.69 -0.33 -6.54
CA ALA A 166 -9.97 0.02 -7.92
C ALA A 166 -11.16 0.98 -7.99
N PRO A 167 -11.17 1.96 -8.92
CA PRO A 167 -12.30 2.87 -9.07
C PRO A 167 -13.60 2.12 -9.36
N GLY A 168 -14.67 2.52 -8.67
CA GLY A 168 -16.00 1.91 -8.78
C GLY A 168 -16.16 0.58 -8.02
N THR A 169 -15.19 0.21 -7.18
CA THR A 169 -15.30 -0.92 -6.24
C THR A 169 -15.45 -0.45 -4.80
N GLU A 170 -15.83 0.79 -4.58
CA GLU A 170 -16.12 1.29 -3.23
C GLU A 170 -17.20 0.40 -2.62
N THR A 171 -16.79 -0.47 -1.72
CA THR A 171 -17.73 -1.17 -0.85
C THR A 171 -18.39 -0.11 0.00
N ALA A 172 -19.71 -0.04 -0.07
CA ALA A 172 -20.48 0.73 0.88
C ALA A 172 -20.01 0.38 2.30
N GLU A 173 -19.59 1.40 3.06
CA GLU A 173 -19.25 1.29 4.47
C GLU A 173 -20.40 0.68 5.28
#